data_b83f17a723d9109131a69de93864b057
#
_entry.id   b83f17a723d9109131a69de93864b057
#
_cell.length_a   1.000
_cell.length_b   1.000
_cell.length_c   1.000
_cell.angle_alpha   90.00
_cell.angle_beta   90.00
_cell.angle_gamma   90.00
#
_symmetry.space_group_name_H-M   'P 1'
#
loop_
_entity.id
_entity.type
_entity.pdbx_description
1 polymer ?
#
loop_
_entity_poly.entity_id
_entity_poly.type
_entity_poly.pdbx_seq_one_letter_code
_entity_poly.pdbx_strand_id
1 'polypeptide(L)'
;LLIGDRIFVSKYTYGYSRHSFPFSLKIFRDRILFKEPKRGDLVVFKTPADNRTDYIKRLIGMPGDKIQFIDGKIKLNNEFISRKKINSKNLLIRCGSSNLDADIFEEFLPNGVSYKAVYKKTGTLMNTDLYIVPKEHYFFLGDNRDCSKDSRYLSSVGYVKKLNLVGEAEIIFFSNDTIISSMFRFWNLDKSLRLNRFFKKL
;
A
#
# COMPACT_ATOMS: atom_id res chain seq x y z
N LEU A 1 -6.64 3.68 -2.74
CA LEU A 1 -6.24 4.16 -4.06
C LEU A 1 -7.00 3.42 -5.16
N LEU A 2 -7.28 4.13 -6.27
CA LEU A 2 -7.91 3.57 -7.46
C LEU A 2 -6.95 3.66 -8.64
N ILE A 3 -7.18 2.80 -9.64
CA ILE A 3 -6.46 2.92 -10.91
C ILE A 3 -6.79 4.29 -11.53
N GLY A 4 -5.75 5.02 -11.96
CA GLY A 4 -5.87 6.39 -12.48
C GLY A 4 -5.66 7.49 -11.45
N ASP A 5 -5.49 7.16 -10.15
CA ASP A 5 -5.04 8.12 -9.15
C ASP A 5 -3.56 8.46 -9.39
N ARG A 6 -3.25 9.76 -9.40
CA ARG A 6 -1.88 10.29 -9.36
C ARG A 6 -1.62 10.91 -8.00
N ILE A 7 -0.51 10.56 -7.39
CA ILE A 7 -0.20 10.88 -6.00
C ILE A 7 1.06 11.73 -5.89
N PHE A 8 1.07 12.63 -4.92
CA PHE A 8 2.30 13.25 -4.43
C PHE A 8 2.97 12.33 -3.43
N VAL A 9 4.27 12.14 -3.60
CA VAL A 9 5.11 11.33 -2.74
C VAL A 9 6.20 12.21 -2.16
N SER A 10 6.20 12.34 -0.84
CA SER A 10 7.24 13.05 -0.11
C SER A 10 8.47 12.15 0.04
N LYS A 11 9.50 12.41 -0.75
CA LYS A 11 10.72 11.59 -0.77
C LYS A 11 11.70 11.88 0.37
N TYR A 12 11.45 12.92 1.15
CA TYR A 12 12.28 13.34 2.28
C TYR A 12 11.71 12.91 3.65
N THR A 13 10.45 12.47 3.71
CA THR A 13 9.76 12.11 4.97
C THR A 13 10.56 11.11 5.79
N TYR A 14 11.18 10.13 5.13
CA TYR A 14 12.01 9.11 5.81
C TYR A 14 13.52 9.37 5.69
N GLY A 15 13.92 10.65 5.50
CA GLY A 15 15.30 11.04 5.25
C GLY A 15 15.73 10.85 3.80
N TYR A 16 16.96 11.21 3.49
CA TYR A 16 17.48 11.20 2.12
C TYR A 16 18.14 9.87 1.77
N SER A 17 17.79 9.33 0.62
CA SER A 17 18.41 8.15 0.03
C SER A 17 18.70 8.39 -1.45
N ARG A 18 19.33 7.43 -2.13
CA ARG A 18 19.50 7.50 -3.58
C ARG A 18 18.18 7.78 -4.34
N HIS A 19 17.04 7.35 -3.80
CA HIS A 19 15.71 7.52 -4.42
C HIS A 19 15.13 8.92 -4.22
N SER A 20 15.72 9.75 -3.35
CA SER A 20 15.29 11.14 -3.14
C SER A 20 15.68 12.04 -4.31
N PHE A 21 16.66 11.64 -5.11
CA PHE A 21 17.19 12.40 -6.25
C PHE A 21 16.69 11.83 -7.59
N PRO A 22 16.65 12.67 -8.66
CA PRO A 22 16.38 12.20 -10.00
C PRO A 22 17.38 11.10 -10.41
N PHE A 23 16.89 10.14 -11.19
CA PHE A 23 17.68 8.99 -11.69
C PHE A 23 18.27 8.07 -10.63
N SER A 24 17.85 8.19 -9.37
CA SER A 24 18.32 7.34 -8.25
C SER A 24 19.86 7.26 -8.18
N LEU A 25 20.51 8.42 -8.22
CA LEU A 25 21.96 8.53 -8.18
C LEU A 25 22.53 7.84 -6.94
N LYS A 26 23.55 6.99 -7.13
CA LYS A 26 24.22 6.23 -6.05
C LYS A 26 25.20 7.11 -5.26
N ILE A 27 24.78 8.31 -4.84
CA ILE A 27 25.60 9.24 -4.07
C ILE A 27 25.79 8.74 -2.64
N PHE A 28 24.76 8.08 -2.09
CA PHE A 28 24.76 7.60 -0.72
C PHE A 28 24.74 6.07 -0.68
N ARG A 29 25.55 5.49 0.20
CA ARG A 29 25.55 4.05 0.52
C ARG A 29 24.40 3.68 1.45
N ASP A 30 24.00 4.61 2.34
CA ASP A 30 22.91 4.45 3.29
C ASP A 30 21.98 5.67 3.26
N ARG A 31 20.98 5.68 4.10
CA ARG A 31 20.01 6.76 4.24
C ARG A 31 20.51 7.80 5.23
N ILE A 32 20.50 9.09 4.83
CA ILE A 32 20.94 10.19 5.68
C ILE A 32 19.72 10.79 6.39
N LEU A 33 19.88 11.18 7.65
CA LEU A 33 18.82 11.75 8.51
C LEU A 33 17.58 10.83 8.50
N PHE A 34 17.80 9.54 8.67
CA PHE A 34 16.73 8.57 8.66
C PHE A 34 15.70 8.85 9.75
N LYS A 35 14.44 8.94 9.34
CA LYS A 35 13.28 8.97 10.20
C LYS A 35 12.48 7.71 9.96
N GLU A 36 12.21 6.98 11.02
CA GLU A 36 11.49 5.72 10.91
C GLU A 36 10.04 5.95 10.44
N PRO A 37 9.56 5.17 9.45
CA PRO A 37 8.17 5.22 9.05
C PRO A 37 7.26 4.73 10.18
N LYS A 38 6.04 5.24 10.21
CA LYS A 38 5.06 4.86 11.23
C LYS A 38 4.15 3.76 10.70
N ARG A 39 3.75 2.85 11.59
CA ARG A 39 2.74 1.86 11.27
C ARG A 39 1.45 2.55 10.81
N GLY A 40 0.94 2.12 9.65
CA GLY A 40 -0.21 2.75 9.01
C GLY A 40 0.13 3.68 7.85
N ASP A 41 1.38 4.14 7.72
CA ASP A 41 1.80 4.98 6.59
C ASP A 41 1.57 4.26 5.25
N LEU A 42 1.12 5.02 4.25
CA LEU A 42 1.14 4.59 2.85
C LEU A 42 2.51 4.91 2.25
N VAL A 43 3.29 3.88 2.02
CA VAL A 43 4.69 4.02 1.61
C VAL A 43 4.89 3.59 0.18
N VAL A 44 5.61 4.41 -0.58
CA VAL A 44 6.16 4.04 -1.88
C VAL A 44 7.54 3.46 -1.66
N PHE A 45 7.79 2.29 -2.24
CA PHE A 45 9.07 1.60 -2.16
C PHE A 45 9.42 0.88 -3.44
N LYS A 46 10.72 0.66 -3.68
CA LYS A 46 11.20 -0.21 -4.74
C LYS A 46 11.06 -1.67 -4.35
N THR A 47 10.45 -2.49 -5.22
CA THR A 47 10.27 -3.91 -4.91
C THR A 47 11.62 -4.60 -4.72
N PRO A 48 11.77 -5.46 -3.71
CA PRO A 48 13.01 -6.21 -3.51
C PRO A 48 13.38 -7.12 -4.69
N ALA A 49 12.39 -7.57 -5.45
CA ALA A 49 12.60 -8.51 -6.55
C ALA A 49 13.46 -7.95 -7.69
N ASP A 50 13.30 -6.66 -8.01
CA ASP A 50 14.00 -6.03 -9.14
C ASP A 50 14.70 -4.71 -8.77
N ASN A 51 14.40 -4.14 -7.61
CA ASN A 51 14.86 -2.84 -7.12
C ASN A 51 14.56 -1.66 -8.09
N ARG A 52 13.58 -1.82 -8.96
CA ARG A 52 13.19 -0.85 -10.01
C ARG A 52 11.73 -0.46 -9.92
N THR A 53 10.84 -1.45 -9.79
CA THR A 53 9.39 -1.22 -9.82
C THR A 53 8.93 -0.55 -8.52
N ASP A 54 8.19 0.54 -8.65
CA ASP A 54 7.58 1.23 -7.52
C ASP A 54 6.28 0.53 -7.11
N TYR A 55 6.18 0.20 -5.84
CA TYR A 55 4.96 -0.26 -5.21
C TYR A 55 4.52 0.74 -4.16
N ILE A 56 3.21 0.87 -4.00
CA ILE A 56 2.60 1.60 -2.90
C ILE A 56 1.77 0.64 -2.06
N LYS A 57 2.09 0.55 -0.78
CA LYS A 57 1.42 -0.33 0.18
C LYS A 57 1.38 0.33 1.56
N ARG A 58 0.52 -0.20 2.42
CA ARG A 58 0.42 0.23 3.81
C ARG A 58 1.39 -0.52 4.69
N LEU A 59 2.12 0.22 5.52
CA LEU A 59 3.03 -0.34 6.51
C LEU A 59 2.25 -0.96 7.67
N ILE A 60 2.36 -2.28 7.81
CA ILE A 60 1.71 -3.02 8.88
C ILE A 60 2.71 -3.57 9.89
N GLY A 61 3.83 -4.12 9.44
CA GLY A 61 4.84 -4.71 10.32
C GLY A 61 6.12 -3.88 10.37
N MET A 62 6.54 -3.58 11.59
CA MET A 62 7.81 -2.95 11.94
C MET A 62 8.88 -4.02 12.19
N PRO A 63 10.18 -3.67 12.19
CA PRO A 63 11.24 -4.62 12.55
C PRO A 63 10.97 -5.31 13.88
N GLY A 64 11.05 -6.65 13.90
CA GLY A 64 10.78 -7.49 15.06
C GLY A 64 9.31 -7.94 15.23
N ASP A 65 8.38 -7.36 14.50
CA ASP A 65 6.98 -7.76 14.59
C ASP A 65 6.72 -9.18 14.09
N LYS A 66 5.72 -9.81 14.71
CA LYS A 66 5.14 -11.09 14.32
C LYS A 66 3.78 -10.86 13.68
N ILE A 67 3.61 -11.33 12.45
CA ILE A 67 2.37 -11.12 11.68
C ILE A 67 1.88 -12.47 11.18
N GLN A 68 0.58 -12.72 11.34
CA GLN A 68 -0.06 -13.92 10.82
C GLN A 68 -1.50 -13.59 10.42
N PHE A 69 -2.00 -14.25 9.40
CA PHE A 69 -3.43 -14.28 9.12
C PHE A 69 -4.03 -15.53 9.74
N ILE A 70 -5.09 -15.37 10.51
CA ILE A 70 -5.87 -16.47 11.11
C ILE A 70 -7.35 -16.13 10.87
N ASP A 71 -8.07 -17.04 10.24
CA ASP A 71 -9.47 -16.86 9.84
C ASP A 71 -9.73 -15.53 9.11
N GLY A 72 -8.81 -15.17 8.21
CA GLY A 72 -8.87 -13.94 7.42
C GLY A 72 -8.69 -12.66 8.23
N LYS A 73 -8.25 -12.73 9.49
CA LYS A 73 -7.94 -11.58 10.36
C LYS A 73 -6.43 -11.49 10.55
N ILE A 74 -5.94 -10.26 10.66
CA ILE A 74 -4.53 -10.02 10.95
C ILE A 74 -4.29 -10.17 12.44
N LYS A 75 -3.37 -11.05 12.80
CA LYS A 75 -2.78 -11.15 14.14
C LYS A 75 -1.41 -10.48 14.11
N LEU A 76 -1.23 -9.43 14.91
CA LEU A 76 -0.01 -8.65 15.05
C LEU A 76 0.48 -8.74 16.49
N ASN A 77 1.70 -9.26 16.70
CA ASN A 77 2.31 -9.41 18.04
C ASN A 77 1.39 -10.10 19.04
N ASN A 78 0.77 -11.20 18.61
CA ASN A 78 -0.19 -12.02 19.38
C ASN A 78 -1.59 -11.42 19.57
N GLU A 79 -1.85 -10.17 19.14
CA GLU A 79 -3.17 -9.53 19.23
C GLU A 79 -3.82 -9.42 17.85
N PHE A 80 -5.14 -9.64 17.78
CA PHE A 80 -5.87 -9.42 16.54
C PHE A 80 -6.10 -7.93 16.31
N ILE A 81 -5.81 -7.47 15.09
CA ILE A 81 -6.22 -6.14 14.64
C ILE A 81 -7.74 -6.11 14.62
N SER A 82 -8.33 -5.19 15.40
CA SER A 82 -9.76 -5.01 15.42
C SER A 82 -10.26 -4.47 14.09
N ARG A 83 -11.41 -4.94 13.63
CA ARG A 83 -12.01 -4.46 12.38
C ARG A 83 -13.52 -4.37 12.50
N LYS A 84 -14.09 -3.32 11.92
CA LYS A 84 -15.53 -3.07 11.83
C LYS A 84 -15.96 -3.14 10.37
N LYS A 85 -16.96 -3.96 10.05
CA LYS A 85 -17.53 -4.01 8.70
C LYS A 85 -18.27 -2.71 8.42
N ILE A 86 -17.95 -2.09 7.28
CA ILE A 86 -18.67 -0.93 6.75
C ILE A 86 -19.72 -1.48 5.79
N ASN A 87 -20.98 -1.11 6.00
CA ASN A 87 -22.06 -1.48 5.08
C ASN A 87 -21.80 -0.88 3.70
N SER A 88 -21.37 -1.70 2.78
CA SER A 88 -21.24 -1.37 1.36
C SER A 88 -22.27 -2.19 0.59
N LYS A 89 -23.24 -1.52 -0.02
CA LYS A 89 -24.16 -2.18 -0.95
C LYS A 89 -23.35 -2.65 -2.17
N ASN A 90 -23.29 -3.97 -2.40
CA ASN A 90 -22.75 -4.61 -3.61
C ASN A 90 -21.49 -3.97 -4.17
N LEU A 91 -20.40 -3.94 -3.36
CA LEU A 91 -19.12 -3.46 -3.82
C LEU A 91 -18.48 -4.48 -4.75
N LEU A 92 -18.30 -4.09 -6.01
CA LEU A 92 -17.49 -4.83 -6.96
C LEU A 92 -16.08 -4.27 -6.98
N ILE A 93 -15.10 -5.13 -6.80
CA ILE A 93 -13.68 -4.79 -6.94
C ILE A 93 -13.09 -5.46 -8.16
N ARG A 94 -12.22 -4.74 -8.84
CA ARG A 94 -11.47 -5.30 -9.95
C ARG A 94 -10.21 -6.00 -9.43
N CYS A 95 -10.06 -7.28 -9.78
CA CYS A 95 -8.93 -8.11 -9.42
C CYS A 95 -8.35 -8.74 -10.70
N GLY A 96 -7.36 -8.08 -11.28
CA GLY A 96 -6.90 -8.40 -12.63
C GLY A 96 -7.97 -8.12 -13.69
N SER A 97 -8.42 -9.14 -14.40
CA SER A 97 -9.49 -9.07 -15.40
C SER A 97 -10.89 -9.30 -14.82
N SER A 98 -11.02 -9.78 -13.59
CA SER A 98 -12.28 -10.19 -12.97
C SER A 98 -12.84 -9.12 -12.05
N ASN A 99 -14.18 -8.97 -12.03
CA ASN A 99 -14.90 -8.22 -11.01
C ASN A 99 -15.41 -9.19 -9.96
N LEU A 100 -15.15 -8.89 -8.69
CA LEU A 100 -15.45 -9.76 -7.57
C LEU A 100 -16.23 -8.99 -6.50
N ASP A 101 -17.20 -9.66 -5.88
CA ASP A 101 -17.89 -9.13 -4.71
C ASP A 101 -16.93 -8.99 -3.52
N ALA A 102 -17.02 -7.86 -2.85
CA ALA A 102 -16.16 -7.54 -1.72
C ALA A 102 -16.90 -6.86 -0.58
N ASP A 103 -16.32 -6.98 0.59
CA ASP A 103 -16.69 -6.25 1.80
C ASP A 103 -15.60 -5.25 2.16
N ILE A 104 -16.00 -4.11 2.71
CA ILE A 104 -15.09 -3.11 3.26
C ILE A 104 -15.09 -3.25 4.78
N PHE A 105 -13.90 -3.27 5.35
CA PHE A 105 -13.70 -3.19 6.79
C PHE A 105 -12.87 -1.95 7.12
N GLU A 106 -13.22 -1.27 8.18
CA GLU A 106 -12.33 -0.33 8.85
C GLU A 106 -11.49 -1.11 9.86
N GLU A 107 -10.19 -1.08 9.68
CA GLU A 107 -9.21 -1.74 10.55
C GLU A 107 -8.53 -0.71 11.44
N PHE A 108 -8.30 -1.09 12.69
CA PHE A 108 -7.74 -0.22 13.72
C PHE A 108 -6.41 -0.78 14.20
N LEU A 109 -5.33 -0.06 13.89
CA LEU A 109 -3.99 -0.43 14.31
C LEU A 109 -3.74 -0.08 15.79
N PRO A 110 -2.79 -0.76 16.47
CA PRO A 110 -2.50 -0.52 17.87
C PRO A 110 -2.08 0.92 18.21
N ASN A 111 -1.55 1.65 17.22
CA ASN A 111 -1.15 3.06 17.38
C ASN A 111 -2.29 4.07 17.15
N GLY A 112 -3.55 3.62 17.07
CA GLY A 112 -4.72 4.45 16.88
C GLY A 112 -5.04 4.82 15.42
N VAL A 113 -4.20 4.46 14.46
CA VAL A 113 -4.48 4.70 13.04
C VAL A 113 -5.56 3.75 12.57
N SER A 114 -6.59 4.28 11.88
CA SER A 114 -7.59 3.46 11.19
C SER A 114 -7.55 3.68 9.69
N TYR A 115 -7.94 2.67 8.93
CA TYR A 115 -8.01 2.71 7.48
C TYR A 115 -9.00 1.68 6.93
N LYS A 116 -9.41 1.89 5.68
CA LYS A 116 -10.34 0.97 5.01
C LYS A 116 -9.57 -0.12 4.27
N ALA A 117 -9.89 -1.37 4.58
CA ALA A 117 -9.38 -2.54 3.89
C ALA A 117 -10.53 -3.28 3.19
N VAL A 118 -10.24 -3.83 2.02
CA VAL A 118 -11.22 -4.52 1.18
C VAL A 118 -10.87 -6.00 1.09
N TYR A 119 -11.85 -6.84 1.32
CA TYR A 119 -11.75 -8.29 1.28
C TYR A 119 -12.79 -8.87 0.33
N LYS A 120 -12.45 -9.92 -0.38
CA LYS A 120 -13.44 -10.70 -1.15
C LYS A 120 -14.48 -11.29 -0.19
N LYS A 121 -15.73 -11.39 -0.63
CA LYS A 121 -16.75 -12.11 0.14
C LYS A 121 -16.47 -13.60 0.21
N THR A 122 -15.89 -14.16 -0.85
CA THR A 122 -15.54 -15.58 -0.94
C THR A 122 -14.08 -15.73 -1.44
N GLY A 123 -13.38 -16.74 -0.94
CA GLY A 123 -12.00 -17.02 -1.34
C GLY A 123 -10.94 -16.06 -0.78
N THR A 124 -11.25 -15.39 0.33
CA THR A 124 -10.26 -14.61 1.10
C THR A 124 -9.19 -15.54 1.67
N LEU A 125 -7.95 -15.07 1.69
CA LEU A 125 -6.84 -15.78 2.34
C LEU A 125 -7.12 -15.92 3.84
N MET A 126 -7.38 -17.14 4.28
CA MET A 126 -7.81 -17.41 5.66
C MET A 126 -6.61 -17.53 6.60
N ASN A 127 -5.62 -18.35 6.26
CA ASN A 127 -4.51 -18.64 7.15
C ASN A 127 -3.17 -18.54 6.42
N THR A 128 -2.13 -18.10 7.14
CA THR A 128 -0.76 -18.03 6.66
C THR A 128 0.21 -18.61 7.67
N ASP A 129 1.43 -18.86 7.25
CA ASP A 129 2.55 -19.03 8.15
C ASP A 129 2.80 -17.74 8.95
N LEU A 130 3.58 -17.88 10.02
CA LEU A 130 4.01 -16.77 10.85
C LEU A 130 5.13 -15.99 10.13
N TYR A 131 4.91 -14.72 9.86
CA TYR A 131 5.92 -13.81 9.37
C TYR A 131 6.61 -13.11 10.55
N ILE A 132 7.92 -13.18 10.63
CA ILE A 132 8.74 -12.43 11.60
C ILE A 132 9.55 -11.41 10.81
N VAL A 133 9.30 -10.13 11.07
CA VAL A 133 9.92 -9.04 10.30
C VAL A 133 11.39 -8.88 10.73
N PRO A 134 12.37 -9.06 9.82
CA PRO A 134 13.77 -8.94 10.17
C PRO A 134 14.16 -7.50 10.54
N LYS A 135 15.30 -7.32 11.21
CA LYS A 135 15.88 -6.00 11.47
C LYS A 135 16.05 -5.23 10.16
N GLU A 136 15.81 -3.92 10.18
CA GLU A 136 15.88 -3.01 9.03
C GLU A 136 14.96 -3.36 7.85
N HIS A 137 13.97 -4.21 8.08
CA HIS A 137 12.95 -4.55 7.10
C HIS A 137 11.55 -4.18 7.62
N TYR A 138 10.64 -4.04 6.68
CA TYR A 138 9.25 -3.68 6.91
C TYR A 138 8.32 -4.65 6.19
N PHE A 139 7.12 -4.83 6.73
CA PHE A 139 6.09 -5.68 6.15
C PHE A 139 4.90 -4.84 5.71
N PHE A 140 4.58 -4.92 4.45
CA PHE A 140 3.57 -4.10 3.80
C PHE A 140 2.38 -4.93 3.33
N LEU A 141 1.17 -4.39 3.50
CA LEU A 141 -0.04 -4.96 2.94
C LEU A 141 -0.74 -3.98 2.02
N GLY A 142 -1.38 -4.50 0.96
CA GLY A 142 -2.28 -3.71 0.16
C GLY A 142 -3.64 -3.57 0.82
N ASP A 143 -4.26 -2.40 0.73
CA ASP A 143 -5.60 -2.17 1.28
C ASP A 143 -6.68 -3.01 0.58
N ASN A 144 -6.48 -3.39 -0.70
CA ASN A 144 -7.24 -4.43 -1.35
C ASN A 144 -6.58 -5.79 -1.06
N ARG A 145 -6.94 -6.41 0.03
CA ARG A 145 -6.26 -7.55 0.65
C ARG A 145 -6.07 -8.73 -0.29
N ASP A 146 -7.11 -9.14 -0.96
CA ASP A 146 -7.09 -10.36 -1.77
C ASP A 146 -6.59 -10.15 -3.19
N CYS A 147 -6.53 -8.90 -3.64
CA CYS A 147 -6.07 -8.54 -4.98
C CYS A 147 -4.72 -7.81 -4.96
N SER A 148 -4.03 -7.84 -3.83
CA SER A 148 -2.72 -7.19 -3.68
C SER A 148 -1.58 -8.19 -3.71
N LYS A 149 -0.60 -7.92 -4.55
CA LYS A 149 0.72 -8.54 -4.46
C LYS A 149 1.54 -7.71 -3.47
N ASP A 150 1.78 -8.24 -2.28
CA ASP A 150 2.40 -7.54 -1.16
C ASP A 150 3.35 -8.46 -0.35
N SER A 151 3.72 -8.07 0.86
CA SER A 151 4.74 -8.78 1.65
C SER A 151 4.38 -10.23 2.00
N ARG A 152 3.13 -10.62 1.88
CA ARG A 152 2.72 -12.03 2.04
C ARG A 152 3.34 -12.95 0.97
N TYR A 153 3.72 -12.40 -0.17
CA TYR A 153 4.38 -13.12 -1.25
C TYR A 153 5.90 -12.96 -1.12
N LEU A 154 6.52 -13.84 -0.33
CA LEU A 154 7.95 -13.77 0.02
C LEU A 154 8.87 -13.83 -1.21
N SER A 155 8.48 -14.53 -2.26
CA SER A 155 9.26 -14.65 -3.49
C SER A 155 9.23 -13.42 -4.39
N SER A 156 8.36 -12.46 -4.13
CA SER A 156 8.18 -11.29 -5.01
C SER A 156 8.33 -9.95 -4.30
N VAL A 157 7.61 -9.72 -3.22
CA VAL A 157 7.72 -8.49 -2.41
C VAL A 157 8.43 -8.80 -1.09
N GLY A 158 7.89 -9.75 -0.31
CA GLY A 158 8.49 -10.17 0.94
C GLY A 158 8.76 -9.01 1.90
N TYR A 159 9.84 -9.14 2.66
CA TYR A 159 10.28 -8.09 3.56
C TYR A 159 11.03 -7.00 2.80
N VAL A 160 10.61 -5.76 2.96
CA VAL A 160 11.17 -4.60 2.25
C VAL A 160 12.24 -3.93 3.10
N LYS A 161 13.46 -3.84 2.58
CA LYS A 161 14.58 -3.17 3.28
C LYS A 161 14.32 -1.67 3.44
N LYS A 162 14.83 -1.10 4.53
CA LYS A 162 14.89 0.35 4.78
C LYS A 162 15.39 1.15 3.57
N LEU A 163 16.40 0.65 2.88
CA LEU A 163 17.00 1.29 1.70
C LEU A 163 16.07 1.33 0.48
N ASN A 164 15.09 0.44 0.41
CA ASN A 164 14.13 0.39 -0.69
C ASN A 164 12.98 1.41 -0.54
N LEU A 165 12.81 2.03 0.64
CA LEU A 165 11.78 3.05 0.82
C LEU A 165 12.06 4.24 -0.08
N VAL A 166 11.06 4.74 -0.78
CA VAL A 166 11.14 5.94 -1.63
C VAL A 166 10.61 7.15 -0.87
N GLY A 167 9.40 7.05 -0.32
CA GLY A 167 8.77 8.13 0.40
C GLY A 167 7.35 7.80 0.85
N GLU A 168 6.72 8.76 1.51
CA GLU A 168 5.33 8.68 1.96
C GLU A 168 4.39 9.21 0.87
N ALA A 169 3.30 8.50 0.62
CA ALA A 169 2.23 8.98 -0.25
C ALA A 169 1.27 9.84 0.57
N GLU A 170 1.17 11.12 0.24
CA GLU A 170 0.44 12.08 1.06
C GLU A 170 -0.92 12.46 0.48
N ILE A 171 -0.96 12.78 -0.81
CA ILE A 171 -2.13 13.39 -1.44
C ILE A 171 -2.37 12.80 -2.82
N ILE A 172 -3.64 12.56 -3.16
CA ILE A 172 -4.06 12.36 -4.54
C ILE A 172 -4.22 13.74 -5.17
N PHE A 173 -3.34 14.12 -6.09
CA PHE A 173 -3.47 15.43 -6.74
C PHE A 173 -4.32 15.39 -8.02
N PHE A 174 -4.47 14.21 -8.62
CA PHE A 174 -5.26 14.03 -9.84
C PHE A 174 -5.83 12.61 -9.88
N SER A 175 -7.06 12.45 -10.37
CA SER A 175 -7.69 11.15 -10.55
C SER A 175 -8.54 11.11 -11.81
N ASN A 176 -8.34 10.06 -12.61
CA ASN A 176 -9.00 9.87 -13.90
C ASN A 176 -9.44 8.40 -14.02
N ASP A 177 -10.58 8.15 -14.62
CA ASP A 177 -11.16 6.80 -14.79
C ASP A 177 -10.67 6.07 -16.05
N THR A 178 -9.95 6.77 -16.93
CA THR A 178 -9.54 6.22 -18.22
C THR A 178 -8.09 5.75 -18.22
N ILE A 179 -7.82 4.68 -18.96
CA ILE A 179 -6.47 4.19 -19.24
C ILE A 179 -5.73 5.23 -20.09
N ILE A 180 -4.44 5.36 -19.89
CA ILE A 180 -3.52 6.38 -20.48
C ILE A 180 -3.71 6.61 -22.00
N SER A 181 -4.20 5.60 -22.74
CA SER A 181 -4.45 5.70 -24.20
C SER A 181 -5.48 6.76 -24.61
N SER A 182 -6.31 7.23 -23.69
CA SER A 182 -7.31 8.27 -23.93
C SER A 182 -6.86 9.69 -23.55
N MET A 183 -5.65 9.85 -23.01
CA MET A 183 -5.11 11.18 -22.65
C MET A 183 -4.95 12.11 -23.87
N PHE A 184 -4.86 11.56 -25.07
CA PHE A 184 -4.81 12.35 -26.32
C PHE A 184 -6.18 12.82 -26.82
N ARG A 185 -7.27 12.41 -26.15
CA ARG A 185 -8.64 12.87 -26.47
C ARG A 185 -9.08 13.94 -25.46
N PHE A 186 -8.53 15.13 -25.57
CA PHE A 186 -8.84 16.29 -24.73
C PHE A 186 -10.34 16.65 -24.66
N TRP A 187 -11.14 16.22 -25.63
CA TRP A 187 -12.55 16.50 -25.76
C TRP A 187 -13.45 15.70 -24.81
N ASN A 188 -12.93 14.67 -24.12
CA ASN A 188 -13.71 13.81 -23.21
C ASN A 188 -13.20 13.85 -21.75
N LEU A 189 -12.41 14.84 -21.39
CA LEU A 189 -11.83 14.95 -20.04
C LEU A 189 -12.90 15.09 -18.95
N ASP A 190 -13.97 15.84 -19.22
CA ASP A 190 -14.99 16.13 -18.21
C ASP A 190 -15.73 14.91 -17.69
N LYS A 191 -15.90 13.87 -18.50
CA LYS A 191 -16.60 12.64 -18.11
C LYS A 191 -15.74 11.61 -17.40
N SER A 192 -14.42 11.76 -17.46
CA SER A 192 -13.46 10.80 -16.90
C SER A 192 -12.79 11.28 -15.62
N LEU A 193 -12.91 12.58 -15.28
CA LEU A 193 -12.28 13.16 -14.10
C LEU A 193 -13.08 12.84 -12.84
N ARG A 194 -12.38 12.35 -11.83
CA ARG A 194 -12.94 12.11 -10.49
C ARG A 194 -12.60 13.29 -9.60
N LEU A 195 -13.28 14.44 -9.79
CA LEU A 195 -13.02 15.70 -9.08
C LEU A 195 -13.08 15.56 -7.56
N ASN A 196 -13.96 14.69 -7.04
CA ASN A 196 -14.10 14.41 -5.61
C ASN A 196 -12.89 13.72 -4.98
N ARG A 197 -11.89 13.35 -5.80
CA ARG A 197 -10.64 12.73 -5.34
C ARG A 197 -9.44 13.68 -5.41
N PHE A 198 -9.61 14.86 -6.00
CA PHE A 198 -8.53 15.84 -6.11
C PHE A 198 -8.17 16.39 -4.74
N PHE A 199 -6.88 16.51 -4.46
CA PHE A 199 -6.30 16.97 -3.21
C PHE A 199 -6.75 16.18 -1.98
N LYS A 200 -7.23 14.95 -2.20
CA LYS A 200 -7.60 14.06 -1.11
C LYS A 200 -6.35 13.57 -0.39
N LYS A 201 -6.28 13.83 0.92
CA LYS A 201 -5.25 13.28 1.81
C LYS A 201 -5.42 11.75 1.93
N LEU A 202 -4.29 11.02 1.99
CA LEU A 202 -4.23 9.57 2.05
C LEU A 202 -4.04 9.04 3.47
#